data_95b173edbc937162fdd8aa7255f8f793
#
_entry.id   95b173edbc937162fdd8aa7255f8f793
#
_cell.length_a   1.000
_cell.length_b   1.000
_cell.length_c   1.000
_cell.angle_alpha   90.00
_cell.angle_beta   90.00
_cell.angle_gamma   90.00
#
_symmetry.space_group_name_H-M   'P 1'
#
loop_
_entity.id
_entity.type
_entity.pdbx_description
1 polymer ?
#
loop_
_entity_poly.entity_id
_entity_poly.type
_entity_poly.pdbx_seq_one_letter_code
_entity_poly.pdbx_strand_id
1 'polypeptide(L)'
;MTFFIIGYLIMFFNEGFVIMRHVSPWFANKRKRLHDRFGRERIKRIHGLTDWTWIILIALGIYLDFENWKVYVTMVFAYWSAVAVMIYLPMLVRKLLKKETGYVK
;
A
#
# COMPACT_ATOMS: atom_id res chain seq x y z
N MET A 1 -14.15 17.11 -0.28
CA MET A 1 -13.32 16.50 -1.34
C MET A 1 -11.83 16.76 -1.16
N THR A 2 -11.43 17.95 -0.77
CA THR A 2 -10.02 18.30 -0.59
C THR A 2 -9.30 17.40 0.43
N PHE A 3 -9.91 17.18 1.59
CA PHE A 3 -9.33 16.31 2.62
C PHE A 3 -9.22 14.86 2.15
N PHE A 4 -10.22 14.38 1.41
CA PHE A 4 -10.19 13.03 0.85
C PHE A 4 -9.06 12.88 -0.17
N ILE A 5 -8.89 13.85 -1.05
CA ILE A 5 -7.84 13.80 -2.08
C ILE A 5 -6.45 13.79 -1.42
N ILE A 6 -6.24 14.67 -0.43
CA ILE A 6 -4.96 14.72 0.31
C ILE A 6 -4.70 13.39 1.01
N GLY A 7 -5.69 12.86 1.71
CA GLY A 7 -5.55 11.57 2.40
C GLY A 7 -5.32 10.42 1.42
N TYR A 8 -6.00 10.43 0.28
CA TYR A 8 -5.84 9.41 -0.75
C TYR A 8 -4.44 9.44 -1.36
N LEU A 9 -3.91 10.63 -1.63
CA LEU A 9 -2.54 10.78 -2.14
C LEU A 9 -1.51 10.31 -1.11
N ILE A 10 -1.70 10.65 0.16
CA ILE A 10 -0.81 10.18 1.23
C ILE A 10 -0.86 8.65 1.31
N MET A 11 -2.04 8.06 1.28
CA MET A 11 -2.22 6.61 1.26
C MET A 11 -1.52 6.00 0.05
N PHE A 12 -1.71 6.56 -1.12
CA PHE A 12 -1.14 6.06 -2.36
C PHE A 12 0.39 6.00 -2.29
N PHE A 13 1.03 7.07 -1.85
CA PHE A 13 2.50 7.11 -1.75
C PHE A 13 3.03 6.27 -0.60
N ASN A 14 2.39 6.34 0.57
CA ASN A 14 2.85 5.63 1.76
C ASN A 14 2.74 4.11 1.57
N GLU A 15 1.57 3.64 1.16
CA GLU A 15 1.35 2.22 0.92
C GLU A 15 2.02 1.75 -0.38
N GLY A 16 2.07 2.62 -1.39
CA GLY A 16 2.75 2.34 -2.65
C GLY A 16 4.23 2.06 -2.45
N PHE A 17 4.88 2.77 -1.56
CA PHE A 17 6.29 2.54 -1.24
C PHE A 17 6.52 1.14 -0.66
N VAL A 18 5.62 0.68 0.20
CA VAL A 18 5.68 -0.67 0.78
C VAL A 18 5.38 -1.73 -0.29
N ILE A 19 4.40 -1.46 -1.15
CA ILE A 19 4.00 -2.38 -2.22
C ILE A 19 5.13 -2.56 -3.23
N MET A 20 5.79 -1.47 -3.61
CA MET A 20 6.89 -1.52 -4.57
C MET A 20 8.06 -2.37 -4.08
N ARG A 21 8.23 -2.50 -2.77
CA ARG A 21 9.22 -3.42 -2.19
C ARG A 21 8.99 -4.86 -2.64
N HIS A 22 7.74 -5.28 -2.74
CA HIS A 22 7.39 -6.64 -3.15
C HIS A 22 7.49 -6.85 -4.67
N VAL A 23 7.41 -5.77 -5.43
CA VAL A 23 7.41 -5.83 -6.90
C VAL A 23 8.81 -5.65 -7.47
N SER A 24 9.63 -4.76 -6.87
CA SER A 24 10.93 -4.40 -7.41
C SER A 24 12.06 -4.65 -6.39
N PRO A 25 13.10 -5.43 -6.75
CA PRO A 25 14.28 -5.61 -5.89
C PRO A 25 15.03 -4.31 -5.62
N TRP A 26 15.01 -3.37 -6.56
CA TRP A 26 15.65 -2.07 -6.42
C TRP A 26 15.04 -1.27 -5.26
N PHE A 27 13.70 -1.25 -5.17
CA PHE A 27 13.00 -0.60 -4.06
C PHE A 27 13.25 -1.30 -2.72
N ALA A 28 13.33 -2.63 -2.73
CA ALA A 28 13.65 -3.39 -1.54
C ALA A 28 15.03 -3.04 -0.99
N ASN A 29 16.02 -2.94 -1.87
CA ASN A 29 17.39 -2.56 -1.49
C ASN A 29 17.45 -1.12 -1.00
N LYS A 30 16.75 -0.20 -1.65
CA LYS A 30 16.70 1.21 -1.27
C LYS A 30 16.05 1.38 0.09
N ARG A 31 14.98 0.65 0.36
CA ARG A 31 14.32 0.64 1.66
C ARG A 31 15.23 0.08 2.75
N LYS A 32 15.96 -0.97 2.46
CA LYS A 32 16.93 -1.56 3.39
C LYS A 32 18.01 -0.56 3.77
N ARG A 33 18.53 0.20 2.80
CA ARG A 33 19.50 1.27 3.06
C ARG A 33 18.93 2.37 3.95
N LEU A 34 17.67 2.74 3.74
CA LEU A 34 16.99 3.72 4.58
C LEU A 34 16.82 3.20 6.00
N HIS A 35 16.45 1.93 6.17
CA HIS A 35 16.34 1.31 7.48
C HIS A 35 17.68 1.26 8.21
N ASP A 36 18.75 0.97 7.51
CA ASP A 36 20.11 0.93 8.08
C ASP A 36 20.58 2.33 8.46
N ARG A 37 20.20 3.36 7.69
CA ARG A 37 20.64 4.75 7.90
C ARG A 37 19.88 5.44 9.03
N PHE A 38 18.56 5.28 9.09
CA PHE A 38 17.69 6.01 10.02
C PHE A 38 17.21 5.19 11.21
N GLY A 39 17.46 3.89 11.21
CA GLY A 39 16.93 2.97 12.22
C GLY A 39 15.56 2.43 11.85
N ARG A 40 15.41 1.15 12.02
CA ARG A 40 14.20 0.42 11.65
C ARG A 40 12.97 0.89 12.42
N GLU A 41 13.13 1.14 13.72
CA GLU A 41 12.03 1.58 14.59
C GLU A 41 11.53 2.97 14.22
N ARG A 42 12.44 3.86 13.85
CA ARG A 42 12.11 5.24 13.47
C ARG A 42 11.26 5.27 12.19
N ILE A 43 11.66 4.50 11.19
CA ILE A 43 10.93 4.42 9.92
C ILE A 43 9.56 3.79 10.13
N LYS A 44 9.49 2.74 10.95
CA LYS A 44 8.23 2.08 11.30
C LYS A 44 7.27 3.03 12.01
N ARG A 45 7.80 3.87 12.91
CA ARG A 45 7.01 4.89 13.62
C ARG A 45 6.47 5.95 12.66
N ILE A 46 7.32 6.46 11.78
CA ILE A 46 6.92 7.46 10.77
C ILE A 46 5.85 6.88 9.84
N HIS A 47 6.02 5.66 9.40
CA HIS A 47 5.04 4.96 8.55
C HIS A 47 3.69 4.82 9.26
N GLY A 48 3.70 4.41 10.54
CA GLY A 48 2.48 4.30 11.34
C GLY A 48 1.77 5.63 11.53
N LEU A 49 2.51 6.71 11.80
CA LEU A 49 1.94 8.05 11.92
C LEU A 49 1.34 8.52 10.60
N THR A 50 1.99 8.23 9.49
CA THR A 50 1.48 8.55 8.15
C THR A 50 0.20 7.77 7.85
N ASP A 51 0.13 6.49 8.23
CA ASP A 51 -1.08 5.68 8.08
C ASP A 51 -2.26 6.30 8.84
N TRP A 52 -2.06 6.69 10.08
CA TRP A 52 -3.10 7.35 10.86
C TRP A 52 -3.54 8.67 10.21
N THR A 53 -2.61 9.43 9.66
CA THR A 53 -2.89 10.70 9.01
C THR A 53 -3.83 10.51 7.81
N TRP A 54 -3.53 9.58 6.90
CA TRP A 54 -4.38 9.37 5.73
C TRP A 54 -5.72 8.76 6.11
N ILE A 55 -5.78 7.90 7.12
CA ILE A 55 -7.03 7.32 7.61
C ILE A 55 -7.96 8.44 8.12
N ILE A 56 -7.43 9.33 8.95
CA ILE A 56 -8.19 10.46 9.51
C ILE A 56 -8.67 11.39 8.40
N LEU A 57 -7.79 11.73 7.44
CA LEU A 57 -8.12 12.63 6.34
C LEU A 57 -9.19 12.05 5.42
N ILE A 58 -9.12 10.77 5.12
CA ILE A 58 -10.12 10.09 4.29
C ILE A 58 -11.46 10.04 5.03
N ALA A 59 -11.45 9.66 6.30
CA ALA A 59 -12.66 9.61 7.12
C ALA A 59 -13.31 10.98 7.25
N LEU A 60 -12.52 12.02 7.47
CA LEU A 60 -13.01 13.40 7.56
C LEU A 60 -13.57 13.88 6.21
N GLY A 61 -12.89 13.57 5.11
CA GLY A 61 -13.35 13.90 3.77
C GLY A 61 -14.69 13.26 3.44
N ILE A 62 -14.86 11.99 3.79
CA ILE A 62 -16.13 11.28 3.60
C ILE A 62 -17.23 11.89 4.47
N TYR A 63 -16.91 12.22 5.71
CA TYR A 63 -17.87 12.82 6.65
C TYR A 63 -18.37 14.18 6.16
N LEU A 64 -17.47 15.03 5.67
CA LEU A 64 -17.80 16.37 5.19
C LEU A 64 -18.61 16.37 3.89
N ASP A 65 -18.48 15.32 3.10
CA ASP A 65 -19.20 15.14 1.83
C ASP A 65 -19.91 13.79 1.81
N PHE A 66 -20.69 13.53 2.83
CA PHE A 66 -21.33 12.24 3.06
C PHE A 66 -22.31 11.85 1.92
N GLU A 67 -22.85 12.80 1.20
CA GLU A 67 -23.73 12.53 0.06
C GLU A 67 -23.05 11.69 -1.02
N ASN A 68 -21.74 11.84 -1.16
CA ASN A 68 -20.92 11.13 -2.16
C ASN A 68 -20.08 10.00 -1.54
N TRP A 69 -20.45 9.49 -0.36
CA TRP A 69 -19.66 8.47 0.33
C TRP A 69 -19.42 7.21 -0.52
N LYS A 70 -20.38 6.85 -1.36
CA LYS A 70 -20.25 5.67 -2.24
C LYS A 70 -19.09 5.81 -3.23
N VAL A 71 -18.93 7.02 -3.79
CA VAL A 71 -17.84 7.32 -4.71
C VAL A 71 -16.50 7.18 -4.00
N TYR A 72 -16.37 7.76 -2.80
CA TYR A 72 -15.14 7.72 -2.02
C TYR A 72 -14.77 6.29 -1.60
N VAL A 73 -15.73 5.54 -1.10
CA VAL A 73 -15.53 4.14 -0.71
C VAL A 73 -15.14 3.30 -1.92
N THR A 74 -15.77 3.53 -3.07
CA THR A 74 -15.43 2.83 -4.31
C THR A 74 -13.99 3.12 -4.74
N MET A 75 -13.54 4.37 -4.64
CA MET A 75 -12.16 4.74 -4.97
C MET A 75 -11.14 4.05 -4.07
N VAL A 76 -11.41 4.01 -2.76
CA VAL A 76 -10.53 3.31 -1.80
C VAL A 76 -10.52 1.81 -2.09
N PHE A 77 -11.68 1.23 -2.34
CA PHE A 77 -11.81 -0.19 -2.67
C PHE A 77 -11.08 -0.54 -3.96
N ALA A 78 -11.18 0.31 -4.98
CA ALA A 78 -10.46 0.11 -6.24
C ALA A 78 -8.95 0.09 -6.04
N TYR A 79 -8.44 1.01 -5.23
CA TYR A 79 -7.01 1.06 -4.91
C TYR A 79 -6.54 -0.23 -4.23
N TRP A 80 -7.24 -0.66 -3.17
CA TRP A 80 -6.86 -1.86 -2.43
C TRP A 80 -7.04 -3.14 -3.26
N SER A 81 -8.04 -3.17 -4.14
CA SER A 81 -8.22 -4.29 -5.09
C SER A 81 -7.06 -4.37 -6.08
N ALA A 82 -6.64 -3.23 -6.62
CA ALA A 82 -5.48 -3.17 -7.51
C ALA A 82 -4.20 -3.62 -6.79
N VAL A 83 -4.01 -3.19 -5.54
CA VAL A 83 -2.88 -3.60 -4.70
C VAL A 83 -2.90 -5.10 -4.47
N ALA A 84 -4.06 -5.66 -4.13
CA ALA A 84 -4.21 -7.10 -3.91
C ALA A 84 -3.84 -7.89 -5.17
N VAL A 85 -4.31 -7.45 -6.33
CA VAL A 85 -3.97 -8.10 -7.61
C VAL A 85 -2.46 -7.99 -7.88
N MET A 86 -1.87 -6.82 -7.67
CA MET A 86 -0.44 -6.61 -7.92
C MET A 86 0.46 -7.46 -7.01
N ILE A 87 0.04 -7.72 -5.78
CA ILE A 87 0.83 -8.51 -4.83
C ILE A 87 0.52 -9.99 -4.96
N TYR A 88 -0.76 -10.36 -4.95
CA TYR A 88 -1.17 -11.76 -4.88
C TYR A 88 -1.05 -12.48 -6.22
N LEU A 89 -1.27 -11.81 -7.34
CA LEU A 89 -1.19 -12.43 -8.65
C LEU A 89 0.22 -12.96 -8.96
N PRO A 90 1.30 -12.17 -8.80
CA PRO A 90 2.66 -12.70 -8.97
C PRO A 90 3.00 -13.81 -7.98
N MET A 91 2.53 -13.72 -6.75
CA MET A 91 2.72 -14.77 -5.74
C MET A 91 2.03 -16.07 -6.16
N LEU A 92 0.81 -15.96 -6.67
CA LEU A 92 0.05 -17.12 -7.14
C LEU A 92 0.72 -17.77 -8.34
N VAL A 93 1.20 -16.98 -9.30
CA VAL A 93 1.93 -17.47 -10.47
C VAL A 93 3.20 -18.20 -10.03
N ARG A 94 3.98 -17.62 -9.12
CA ARG A 94 5.18 -18.27 -8.58
C ARG A 94 4.86 -19.58 -7.88
N LYS A 95 3.77 -19.61 -7.13
CA LYS A 95 3.33 -20.82 -6.41
C LYS A 95 2.92 -21.91 -7.37
N LEU A 96 2.22 -21.58 -8.45
CA LEU A 96 1.84 -22.55 -9.49
C LEU A 96 3.05 -23.08 -10.23
N LEU A 97 3.99 -22.21 -10.62
CA LEU A 97 5.24 -22.60 -11.27
C LEU A 97 6.08 -23.50 -10.37
N LYS A 98 6.17 -23.15 -9.09
CA LYS A 98 6.90 -23.92 -8.10
C LYS A 98 6.25 -25.28 -7.86
N LYS A 99 4.93 -25.35 -7.95
CA LYS A 99 4.18 -26.61 -7.81
C LYS A 99 4.45 -27.53 -9.00
N GLU A 100 4.53 -27.01 -10.22
CA GLU A 100 4.91 -27.79 -11.40
C GLU A 100 6.33 -28.32 -11.29
N THR A 101 7.28 -27.49 -10.90
CA THR A 101 8.67 -27.90 -10.69
C THR A 101 8.85 -28.77 -9.46
N GLY A 102 7.96 -28.64 -8.48
CA GLY A 102 7.95 -29.46 -7.26
C GLY A 102 7.73 -30.94 -7.53
N TYR A 103 7.01 -31.29 -8.57
CA TYR A 103 6.78 -32.67 -8.95
C TYR A 103 8.02 -33.34 -9.55
N VAL A 104 8.94 -32.57 -10.05
CA VAL A 104 10.19 -33.06 -10.63
C VAL A 104 11.21 -33.43 -9.59
N LYS A 105 11.02 -32.91 -8.37
CA LYS A 105 11.84 -33.28 -7.22
C LYS A 105 11.39 -34.59 -6.63
#